data_eff9673188bf351586d5cd7fc4671719
#
_entry.id   eff9673188bf351586d5cd7fc4671719
#
_cell.length_a   1.000
_cell.length_b   1.000
_cell.length_c   1.000
_cell.angle_alpha   90.00
_cell.angle_beta   90.00
_cell.angle_gamma   90.00
#
_symmetry.space_group_name_H-M   'P 1'
#
loop_
_entity.id
_entity.type
_entity.pdbx_description
1 polymer ?
#
loop_
_entity_poly.entity_id
_entity_poly.type
_entity_poly.pdbx_seq_one_letter_code
_entity_poly.pdbx_strand_id
1 'polypeptide(L)'
;MNELLPNGTEWDIYHGDAIPHMLRDMPEESVDFSVYSPPFPAMYAYHDSVSDIGNVDAMEGEAAVHLSFMFNGIYRVLKPGRVAIVHVVQLPRMKRSGGVGLCDFRGTNIRLGERAGLIYEYEWMIRRNPK
;
A
#
# COMPACT_ATOMS: atom_id res chain seq x y z
N MET A 1 8.39 4.73 -21.46
CA MET A 1 9.40 3.98 -22.23
C MET A 1 9.01 2.53 -22.12
N ASN A 2 8.49 1.97 -23.17
CA ASN A 2 8.11 0.54 -23.20
C ASN A 2 9.31 -0.23 -23.75
N GLU A 3 9.90 -1.08 -22.96
CA GLU A 3 10.92 -2.02 -23.44
C GLU A 3 10.37 -3.44 -23.42
N LEU A 4 10.69 -4.20 -24.42
CA LEU A 4 10.38 -5.63 -24.50
C LEU A 4 11.49 -6.41 -23.80
N LEU A 5 11.13 -7.22 -22.81
CA LEU A 5 12.06 -8.19 -22.26
C LEU A 5 12.36 -9.29 -23.30
N PRO A 6 13.49 -10.02 -23.18
CA PRO A 6 13.86 -11.07 -24.13
C PRO A 6 12.80 -12.17 -24.35
N ASN A 7 11.89 -12.34 -23.40
CA ASN A 7 10.77 -13.29 -23.47
C ASN A 7 9.50 -12.70 -24.10
N GLY A 8 9.55 -11.47 -24.64
CA GLY A 8 8.41 -10.79 -25.24
C GLY A 8 7.48 -10.08 -24.23
N THR A 9 7.85 -10.03 -22.96
CA THR A 9 7.07 -9.30 -21.94
C THR A 9 7.29 -7.81 -22.10
N GLU A 10 6.21 -7.04 -22.14
CA GLU A 10 6.23 -5.59 -22.10
C GLU A 10 6.19 -5.10 -20.65
N TRP A 11 6.90 -4.03 -20.37
CA TRP A 11 6.82 -3.33 -19.10
C TRP A 11 6.79 -1.82 -19.29
N ASP A 12 6.19 -1.13 -18.35
CA ASP A 12 6.16 0.33 -18.32
C ASP A 12 6.36 0.82 -16.89
N ILE A 13 6.95 2.02 -16.74
CA ILE A 13 7.15 2.67 -15.45
C ILE A 13 6.42 4.02 -15.46
N TYR A 14 5.48 4.15 -14.55
CA TYR A 14 4.85 5.43 -14.26
C TYR A 14 5.57 6.11 -13.09
N HIS A 15 6.06 7.33 -13.33
CA HIS A 15 6.65 8.18 -12.29
C HIS A 15 5.65 9.25 -11.86
N GLY A 16 5.02 9.07 -10.70
CA GLY A 16 4.03 9.98 -10.16
C GLY A 16 3.34 9.44 -8.92
N ASP A 17 2.31 10.15 -8.45
CA ASP A 17 1.48 9.68 -7.35
C ASP A 17 0.56 8.55 -7.84
N ALA A 18 0.74 7.36 -7.28
CA ALA A 18 0.00 6.17 -7.68
C ALA A 18 -1.51 6.26 -7.36
N ILE A 19 -1.90 6.98 -6.31
CA ILE A 19 -3.31 7.06 -5.88
C ILE A 19 -4.17 7.78 -6.92
N PRO A 20 -3.87 9.03 -7.33
CA PRO A 20 -4.61 9.68 -8.40
C PRO A 20 -4.56 8.90 -9.71
N HIS A 21 -3.42 8.27 -10.02
CA HIS A 21 -3.28 7.48 -11.22
C HIS A 21 -4.26 6.30 -11.26
N MET A 22 -4.33 5.51 -10.18
CA MET A 22 -5.30 4.42 -10.06
C MET A 22 -6.75 4.88 -10.06
N LEU A 23 -7.03 6.03 -9.44
CA LEU A 23 -8.41 6.52 -9.29
C LEU A 23 -8.98 7.21 -10.54
N ARG A 24 -8.13 7.74 -11.43
CA ARG A 24 -8.56 8.61 -12.55
C ARG A 24 -8.09 8.13 -13.92
N ASP A 25 -6.84 7.68 -14.01
CA ASP A 25 -6.18 7.51 -15.30
C ASP A 25 -6.19 6.04 -15.77
N MET A 26 -6.04 5.10 -14.84
CA MET A 26 -6.10 3.68 -15.18
C MET A 26 -7.54 3.24 -15.47
N PRO A 27 -7.77 2.36 -16.46
CA PRO A 27 -9.08 1.76 -16.69
C PRO A 27 -9.55 0.95 -15.48
N GLU A 28 -10.86 0.91 -15.24
CA GLU A 28 -11.45 0.01 -14.25
C GLU A 28 -11.23 -1.45 -14.65
N GLU A 29 -11.10 -2.33 -13.66
CA GLU A 29 -10.97 -3.78 -13.89
C GLU A 29 -9.93 -4.15 -14.96
N SER A 30 -8.77 -3.44 -14.95
CA SER A 30 -7.70 -3.62 -15.95
C SER A 30 -6.51 -4.43 -15.43
N VAL A 31 -6.38 -4.58 -14.11
CA VAL A 31 -5.23 -5.20 -13.45
C VAL A 31 -5.53 -6.64 -13.06
N ASP A 32 -4.69 -7.57 -13.46
CA ASP A 32 -4.82 -8.99 -13.13
C ASP A 32 -4.16 -9.37 -11.80
N PHE A 33 -3.15 -8.61 -11.37
CA PHE A 33 -2.42 -8.89 -10.14
C PHE A 33 -1.74 -7.63 -9.62
N SER A 34 -1.79 -7.41 -8.32
CA SER A 34 -1.10 -6.29 -7.66
C SER A 34 -0.23 -6.79 -6.52
N VAL A 35 1.00 -6.30 -6.42
CA VAL A 35 1.89 -6.53 -5.28
C VAL A 35 2.59 -5.24 -4.92
N TYR A 36 2.52 -4.85 -3.65
CA TYR A 36 3.15 -3.62 -3.18
C TYR A 36 3.39 -3.65 -1.67
N SER A 37 4.22 -2.72 -1.22
CA SER A 37 4.41 -2.39 0.18
C SER A 37 4.01 -0.93 0.37
N PRO A 38 2.98 -0.62 1.18
CA PRO A 38 2.61 0.76 1.41
C PRO A 38 3.71 1.51 2.17
N PRO A 39 3.80 2.83 2.04
CA PRO A 39 4.66 3.62 2.91
C PRO A 39 4.35 3.35 4.39
N PHE A 40 5.40 3.26 5.20
CA PHE A 40 5.27 3.03 6.63
C PHE A 40 5.21 4.38 7.36
N PRO A 41 4.04 4.78 7.89
CA PRO A 41 3.89 6.05 8.59
C PRO A 41 4.88 6.19 9.74
N ALA A 42 5.43 7.38 9.91
CA ALA A 42 6.39 7.75 10.96
C ALA A 42 7.73 6.98 10.97
N MET A 43 7.96 6.04 10.04
CA MET A 43 9.25 5.33 9.95
C MET A 43 10.20 5.95 8.95
N TYR A 44 9.71 6.29 7.77
CA TYR A 44 10.50 6.83 6.67
C TYR A 44 9.75 7.98 6.00
N ALA A 45 10.39 9.15 5.91
CA ALA A 45 9.99 10.21 5.02
C ALA A 45 10.66 9.95 3.66
N TYR A 46 9.87 9.76 2.62
CA TYR A 46 10.37 9.48 1.26
C TYR A 46 10.49 10.77 0.45
N HIS A 47 9.65 11.74 0.75
CA HIS A 47 9.63 13.04 0.09
C HIS A 47 9.12 14.13 1.03
N ASP A 48 9.56 15.36 0.86
CA ASP A 48 9.07 16.51 1.62
C ASP A 48 7.75 17.04 1.03
N SER A 49 6.71 16.24 1.16
CA SER A 49 5.36 16.52 0.64
C SER A 49 4.30 16.06 1.61
N VAL A 50 3.21 16.80 1.69
CA VAL A 50 1.99 16.42 2.43
C VAL A 50 1.32 15.15 1.87
N SER A 51 1.64 14.77 0.64
CA SER A 51 1.14 13.53 0.02
C SER A 51 1.96 12.29 0.43
N ASP A 52 3.11 12.47 1.09
CA ASP A 52 3.91 11.35 1.57
C ASP A 52 3.35 10.82 2.89
N ILE A 53 2.76 9.64 2.83
CA ILE A 53 2.21 8.93 3.98
C ILE A 53 3.29 8.67 5.06
N GLY A 54 4.55 8.56 4.67
CA GLY A 54 5.69 8.40 5.58
C GLY A 54 5.89 9.58 6.53
N ASN A 55 5.46 10.78 6.14
CA ASN A 55 5.57 12.00 6.96
C ASN A 55 4.49 12.11 8.06
N VAL A 56 3.50 11.20 8.10
CA VAL A 56 2.40 11.27 9.03
C VAL A 56 2.73 10.53 10.32
N ASP A 57 2.66 11.23 11.44
CA ASP A 57 3.01 10.67 12.76
C ASP A 57 1.94 9.73 13.37
N ALA A 58 0.72 9.79 12.88
CA ALA A 58 -0.40 9.05 13.45
C ALA A 58 -0.94 8.00 12.47
N MET A 59 -0.90 6.73 12.90
CA MET A 59 -1.55 5.61 12.18
C MET A 59 -3.05 5.75 12.11
N GLU A 60 -3.66 6.35 13.13
CA GLU A 60 -5.08 6.65 13.22
C GLU A 60 -5.27 8.11 12.78
N GLY A 61 -6.07 8.33 11.75
CA GLY A 61 -6.31 9.65 11.18
C GLY A 61 -5.77 9.80 9.76
N GLU A 62 -4.85 10.72 9.53
CA GLU A 62 -4.42 11.10 8.18
C GLU A 62 -3.80 9.93 7.39
N ALA A 63 -2.91 9.14 7.99
CA ALA A 63 -2.33 7.97 7.33
C ALA A 63 -3.41 6.96 6.91
N ALA A 64 -4.40 6.70 7.78
CA ALA A 64 -5.51 5.80 7.46
C ALA A 64 -6.37 6.35 6.31
N VAL A 65 -6.56 7.67 6.22
CA VAL A 65 -7.27 8.33 5.13
C VAL A 65 -6.53 8.12 3.80
N HIS A 66 -5.23 8.39 3.75
CA HIS A 66 -4.41 8.17 2.55
C HIS A 66 -4.43 6.70 2.11
N LEU A 67 -4.25 5.77 3.06
CA LEU A 67 -4.31 4.34 2.80
C LEU A 67 -5.70 3.90 2.31
N SER A 68 -6.78 4.53 2.78
CA SER A 68 -8.13 4.22 2.29
C SER A 68 -8.31 4.59 0.81
N PHE A 69 -7.78 5.73 0.38
CA PHE A 69 -7.77 6.10 -1.05
C PHE A 69 -6.95 5.14 -1.89
N MET A 70 -5.81 4.67 -1.37
CA MET A 70 -5.00 3.65 -2.03
C MET A 70 -5.79 2.35 -2.22
N PHE A 71 -6.45 1.83 -1.18
CA PHE A 71 -7.25 0.61 -1.30
C PHE A 71 -8.46 0.78 -2.23
N ASN A 72 -9.10 1.94 -2.23
CA ASN A 72 -10.17 2.25 -3.18
C ASN A 72 -9.65 2.25 -4.63
N GLY A 73 -8.45 2.79 -4.85
CA GLY A 73 -7.79 2.76 -6.16
C GLY A 73 -7.49 1.33 -6.61
N ILE A 74 -6.92 0.50 -5.73
CA ILE A 74 -6.64 -0.90 -6.02
C ILE A 74 -7.92 -1.67 -6.32
N TYR A 75 -8.95 -1.52 -5.49
CA TYR A 75 -10.25 -2.16 -5.72
C TYR A 75 -10.84 -1.80 -7.08
N ARG A 76 -10.76 -0.51 -7.47
CA ARG A 76 -11.27 -0.03 -8.74
C ARG A 76 -10.57 -0.65 -9.95
N VAL A 77 -9.24 -0.74 -9.90
CA VAL A 77 -8.46 -1.19 -11.08
C VAL A 77 -8.28 -2.71 -11.14
N LEU A 78 -8.41 -3.42 -10.01
CA LEU A 78 -8.26 -4.86 -9.95
C LEU A 78 -9.48 -5.56 -10.57
N LYS A 79 -9.25 -6.51 -11.46
CA LYS A 79 -10.34 -7.30 -12.03
C LYS A 79 -11.02 -8.16 -10.95
N PRO A 80 -12.32 -8.44 -11.07
CA PRO A 80 -13.02 -9.36 -10.17
C PRO A 80 -12.34 -10.73 -10.09
N GLY A 81 -12.25 -11.29 -8.88
CA GLY A 81 -11.61 -12.59 -8.64
C GLY A 81 -10.08 -12.58 -8.77
N ARG A 82 -9.46 -11.42 -8.82
CA ARG A 82 -7.99 -11.27 -8.85
C ARG A 82 -7.45 -10.85 -7.49
N VAL A 83 -6.15 -10.97 -7.31
CA VAL A 83 -5.46 -10.88 -6.02
C VAL A 83 -4.59 -9.64 -5.94
N ALA A 84 -4.68 -8.93 -4.82
CA ALA A 84 -3.71 -7.92 -4.41
C ALA A 84 -2.92 -8.42 -3.20
N ILE A 85 -1.60 -8.40 -3.27
CA ILE A 85 -0.70 -8.75 -2.16
C ILE A 85 -0.15 -7.47 -1.55
N VAL A 86 -0.35 -7.32 -0.25
CA VAL A 86 0.14 -6.18 0.52
C VAL A 86 1.19 -6.66 1.51
N HIS A 87 2.44 -6.26 1.31
CA HIS A 87 3.53 -6.57 2.22
C HIS A 87 3.63 -5.51 3.32
N VAL A 88 3.42 -5.91 4.56
CA VAL A 88 3.44 -5.02 5.73
C VAL A 88 4.27 -5.60 6.86
N VAL A 89 4.67 -4.72 7.78
CA VAL A 89 5.28 -5.08 9.06
C VAL A 89 4.59 -4.28 10.17
N GLN A 90 4.50 -4.85 11.36
CA GLN A 90 4.00 -4.09 12.52
C GLN A 90 4.97 -2.96 12.87
N LEU A 91 4.43 -1.77 13.12
CA LEU A 91 5.22 -0.57 13.36
C LEU A 91 5.45 -0.35 14.86
N PRO A 92 6.68 -0.01 15.29
CA PRO A 92 6.92 0.38 16.65
C PRO A 92 6.22 1.72 16.95
N ARG A 93 5.65 1.84 18.15
CA ARG A 93 5.19 3.14 18.66
C ARG A 93 6.41 4.00 18.98
N MET A 94 6.44 5.21 18.44
CA MET A 94 7.56 6.12 18.66
C MET A 94 7.50 6.74 20.04
N LYS A 95 8.63 6.78 20.75
CA LYS A 95 8.73 7.40 22.09
C LYS A 95 8.25 8.87 22.10
N ARG A 96 8.51 9.62 21.00
CA ARG A 96 8.06 11.00 20.83
C ARG A 96 6.54 11.15 20.85
N SER A 97 5.79 10.10 20.54
CA SER A 97 4.32 10.06 20.62
C SER A 97 3.82 9.50 21.97
N GLY A 98 4.70 9.34 22.97
CA GLY A 98 4.36 8.81 24.29
C GLY A 98 3.98 7.33 24.31
N GLY A 99 4.27 6.58 23.24
CA GLY A 99 3.84 5.21 23.07
C GLY A 99 4.91 4.18 23.42
N VAL A 100 4.45 3.01 23.89
CA VAL A 100 5.26 1.80 24.07
C VAL A 100 4.56 0.66 23.34
N GLY A 101 5.34 -0.22 22.68
CA GLY A 101 4.81 -1.39 21.97
C GLY A 101 4.69 -1.20 20.46
N LEU A 102 3.73 -1.87 19.86
CA LEU A 102 3.51 -1.87 18.41
C LEU A 102 2.20 -1.20 18.02
N CYS A 103 2.17 -0.58 16.85
CA CYS A 103 0.96 -0.18 16.16
C CYS A 103 0.45 -1.34 15.32
N ASP A 104 -0.86 -1.59 15.33
CA ASP A 104 -1.47 -2.63 14.52
C ASP A 104 -1.62 -2.19 13.04
N PHE A 105 -0.50 -2.03 12.35
CA PHE A 105 -0.48 -1.62 10.95
C PHE A 105 -1.07 -2.70 10.04
N ARG A 106 -0.78 -3.96 10.33
CA ARG A 106 -1.36 -5.10 9.62
C ARG A 106 -2.89 -5.08 9.69
N GLY A 107 -3.47 -5.04 10.89
CA GLY A 107 -4.92 -5.01 11.06
C GLY A 107 -5.57 -3.78 10.46
N THR A 108 -4.90 -2.63 10.48
CA THR A 108 -5.38 -1.42 9.80
C THR A 108 -5.48 -1.63 8.30
N ASN A 109 -4.45 -2.20 7.65
CA ASN A 109 -4.49 -2.47 6.21
C ASN A 109 -5.59 -3.48 5.86
N ILE A 110 -5.79 -4.54 6.65
CA ILE A 110 -6.88 -5.50 6.44
C ILE A 110 -8.24 -4.80 6.50
N ARG A 111 -8.52 -4.04 7.56
CA ARG A 111 -9.80 -3.33 7.74
C ARG A 111 -10.06 -2.31 6.62
N LEU A 112 -9.04 -1.61 6.15
CA LEU A 112 -9.18 -0.64 5.06
C LEU A 112 -9.42 -1.35 3.72
N GLY A 113 -8.75 -2.46 3.46
CA GLY A 113 -8.99 -3.30 2.28
C GLY A 113 -10.44 -3.83 2.24
N GLU A 114 -10.92 -4.38 3.35
CA GLU A 114 -12.30 -4.87 3.47
C GLU A 114 -13.34 -3.74 3.28
N ARG A 115 -13.09 -2.55 3.84
CA ARG A 115 -13.94 -1.37 3.63
C ARG A 115 -13.99 -0.92 2.17
N ALA A 116 -12.91 -1.09 1.43
CA ALA A 116 -12.88 -0.81 -0.01
C ALA A 116 -13.60 -1.85 -0.86
N GLY A 117 -13.95 -3.02 -0.29
CA GLY A 117 -14.66 -4.11 -0.97
C GLY A 117 -13.81 -5.34 -1.26
N LEU A 118 -12.52 -5.34 -0.86
CA LEU A 118 -11.65 -6.51 -0.95
C LEU A 118 -12.03 -7.55 0.12
N ILE A 119 -11.70 -8.81 -0.14
CA ILE A 119 -11.87 -9.91 0.80
C ILE A 119 -10.50 -10.28 1.34
N TYR A 120 -10.35 -10.30 2.68
CA TYR A 120 -9.14 -10.83 3.30
C TYR A 120 -9.16 -12.36 3.21
N GLU A 121 -8.34 -12.91 2.33
CA GLU A 121 -8.37 -14.31 2.00
C GLU A 121 -7.28 -15.12 2.69
N TYR A 122 -6.05 -14.59 2.71
CA TYR A 122 -4.89 -15.34 3.17
C TYR A 122 -3.73 -14.44 3.65
N GLU A 123 -2.81 -15.06 4.40
CA GLU A 123 -1.61 -14.39 4.91
C GLU A 123 -0.42 -15.35 4.95
N TRP A 124 0.77 -14.81 4.61
CA TRP A 124 2.05 -15.49 4.77
C TRP A 124 2.96 -14.67 5.68
N MET A 125 3.64 -15.34 6.59
CA MET A 125 4.65 -14.72 7.44
C MET A 125 6.05 -14.90 6.84
N ILE A 126 6.69 -13.79 6.50
CA ILE A 126 8.08 -13.77 6.05
C ILE A 126 8.97 -13.60 7.27
N ARG A 127 9.76 -14.64 7.61
CA ARG A 127 10.74 -14.56 8.68
C ARG A 127 12.04 -13.94 8.16
N ARG A 128 12.56 -12.95 8.88
CA ARG A 128 13.90 -12.42 8.65
C ARG A 128 14.84 -13.01 9.70
N ASN A 129 16.04 -13.44 9.27
CA ASN A 129 17.11 -13.73 10.20
C ASN A 129 17.57 -12.39 10.82
N PRO A 130 17.61 -12.26 12.14
CA PRO A 130 18.24 -11.10 12.76
C PRO A 130 19.71 -11.05 12.32
N LYS A 131 20.13 -9.86 11.85
CA LYS A 131 21.53 -9.58 11.60
C LYS A 131 22.26 -9.33 12.91
#